data_176c0d54da8669c836d0dfc88c3e99ce
#
_entry.id   176c0d54da8669c836d0dfc88c3e99ce
#
_cell.length_a   1.000
_cell.length_b   1.000
_cell.length_c   1.000
_cell.angle_alpha   90.00
_cell.angle_beta   90.00
_cell.angle_gamma   90.00
#
_symmetry.space_group_name_H-M   'P 1'
#
loop_
_entity.id
_entity.type
_entity.pdbx_description
1 polymer ?
#
loop_
_entity_poly.entity_id
_entity_poly.type
_entity_poly.pdbx_seq_one_letter_code
_entity_poly.pdbx_strand_id
1 'polypeptide(L)'
;AGGGSGLVRPFHYVSYFDGLKKLANEKGINVTLVDLYDHMEDVLYTAAGSNEHGLKAEFYNNENLSGTPVTTRIDSRINFEWTSGPDAANVEKNYFSVKWTGEIRPEETSNYTFIVKGDDGFRLILDGKTVIDEFKSGSTREKRYTMKMEAGKAYKIQLDYFQGGGGACIDLAWLKDLDENRFQNELDKADIIVAFIGHNSSSE
;
A
#
# COMPACT_ATOMS: atom_id res chain seq x y z
N ALA A 1 -8.89 -12.05 -4.51
CA ALA A 1 -10.15 -12.39 -5.15
C ALA A 1 -10.74 -11.11 -5.76
N GLY A 2 -11.06 -11.13 -7.07
CA GLY A 2 -11.57 -9.97 -7.77
C GLY A 2 -12.92 -9.48 -7.22
N GLY A 3 -13.15 -8.18 -7.31
CA GLY A 3 -14.44 -7.55 -7.04
C GLY A 3 -15.35 -7.59 -8.28
N GLY A 4 -16.55 -7.06 -8.14
CA GLY A 4 -17.53 -6.96 -9.20
C GLY A 4 -18.82 -7.71 -8.87
N SER A 5 -19.77 -7.73 -9.80
CA SER A 5 -21.10 -8.33 -9.63
C SER A 5 -21.12 -9.84 -9.36
N GLY A 6 -19.99 -10.50 -9.51
CA GLY A 6 -19.79 -11.94 -9.26
C GLY A 6 -18.95 -12.25 -8.01
N LEU A 7 -18.86 -11.34 -7.04
CA LEU A 7 -18.06 -11.54 -5.84
C LEU A 7 -18.55 -12.78 -5.04
N VAL A 8 -17.77 -13.86 -5.09
CA VAL A 8 -17.95 -15.03 -4.25
C VAL A 8 -16.90 -15.01 -3.16
N ARG A 9 -17.29 -15.02 -1.88
CA ARG A 9 -16.38 -15.18 -0.74
C ARG A 9 -16.24 -16.67 -0.45
N PRO A 10 -15.13 -17.32 -0.83
CA PRO A 10 -14.94 -18.74 -0.53
C PRO A 10 -14.71 -18.94 0.97
N PHE A 11 -15.16 -20.07 1.51
CA PHE A 11 -14.87 -20.46 2.90
C PHE A 11 -13.40 -20.78 3.11
N HIS A 12 -12.69 -21.10 2.05
CA HIS A 12 -11.26 -21.37 2.05
C HIS A 12 -10.64 -20.79 0.80
N TYR A 13 -9.64 -19.94 0.97
CA TYR A 13 -8.89 -19.34 -0.14
C TYR A 13 -7.54 -20.05 -0.26
N VAL A 14 -7.24 -20.55 -1.44
CA VAL A 14 -5.92 -21.05 -1.80
C VAL A 14 -5.45 -20.21 -2.99
N SER A 15 -4.31 -19.55 -2.85
CA SER A 15 -3.73 -18.83 -3.97
C SER A 15 -3.31 -19.79 -5.09
N TYR A 16 -3.23 -19.32 -6.31
CA TYR A 16 -2.72 -20.12 -7.43
C TYR A 16 -1.31 -20.63 -7.14
N PHE A 17 -0.48 -19.81 -6.51
CA PHE A 17 0.87 -20.20 -6.13
C PHE A 17 0.89 -21.30 -5.07
N ASP A 18 0.11 -21.18 -4.02
CA ASP A 18 0.02 -22.20 -2.96
C ASP A 18 -0.48 -23.54 -3.51
N GLY A 19 -1.46 -23.51 -4.40
CA GLY A 19 -1.96 -24.69 -5.10
C GLY A 19 -0.89 -25.35 -5.96
N LEU A 20 -0.16 -24.56 -6.74
CA LEU A 20 0.95 -25.03 -7.57
C LEU A 20 2.08 -25.60 -6.72
N LYS A 21 2.51 -24.89 -5.68
CA LYS A 21 3.57 -25.30 -4.75
C LYS A 21 3.24 -26.61 -4.06
N LYS A 22 2.00 -26.80 -3.60
CA LYS A 22 1.55 -28.07 -3.01
C LYS A 22 1.68 -29.23 -3.98
N LEU A 23 1.15 -29.03 -5.20
CA LEU A 23 1.18 -30.08 -6.24
C LEU A 23 2.60 -30.45 -6.68
N ALA A 24 3.46 -29.45 -6.79
CA ALA A 24 4.86 -29.61 -7.16
C ALA A 24 5.65 -30.37 -6.07
N ASN A 25 5.43 -30.04 -4.80
CA ASN A 25 6.07 -30.71 -3.68
C ASN A 25 5.73 -32.22 -3.64
N GLU A 26 4.49 -32.60 -3.98
CA GLU A 26 4.07 -34.00 -4.07
C GLU A 26 4.82 -34.76 -5.17
N LYS A 27 5.40 -34.06 -6.12
CA LYS A 27 6.15 -34.63 -7.26
C LYS A 27 7.66 -34.40 -7.16
N GLY A 28 8.15 -33.84 -6.06
CA GLY A 28 9.58 -33.52 -5.88
C GLY A 28 10.08 -32.40 -6.78
N ILE A 29 9.19 -31.51 -7.24
CA ILE A 29 9.52 -30.35 -8.09
C ILE A 29 9.71 -29.13 -7.20
N ASN A 30 10.83 -28.43 -7.35
CA ASN A 30 11.07 -27.17 -6.67
C ASN A 30 10.32 -26.02 -7.37
N VAL A 31 9.61 -25.21 -6.59
CA VAL A 31 8.92 -24.01 -7.09
C VAL A 31 9.44 -22.80 -6.35
N THR A 32 9.93 -21.83 -7.09
CA THR A 32 10.38 -20.53 -6.59
C THR A 32 9.38 -19.46 -7.05
N LEU A 33 8.89 -18.64 -6.11
CA LEU A 33 8.14 -17.44 -6.44
C LEU A 33 9.15 -16.33 -6.72
N VAL A 34 9.05 -15.74 -7.90
CA VAL A 34 9.71 -14.47 -8.20
C VAL A 34 8.61 -13.41 -8.12
N ASP A 35 8.50 -12.77 -6.97
CA ASP A 35 7.56 -11.68 -6.79
C ASP A 35 8.17 -10.39 -7.34
N LEU A 36 7.45 -9.75 -8.24
CA LEU A 36 7.84 -8.47 -8.84
C LEU A 36 7.32 -7.27 -8.04
N TYR A 37 6.49 -7.53 -7.03
CA TYR A 37 5.89 -6.50 -6.19
C TYR A 37 6.45 -6.61 -4.77
N ASP A 38 7.08 -5.54 -4.31
CA ASP A 38 7.41 -5.42 -2.89
C ASP A 38 6.14 -5.09 -2.10
N HIS A 39 5.89 -5.86 -1.07
CA HIS A 39 4.82 -5.59 -0.13
C HIS A 39 5.25 -4.43 0.79
N MET A 40 4.72 -3.24 0.53
CA MET A 40 5.07 -2.04 1.30
C MET A 40 4.78 -2.20 2.80
N GLU A 41 3.76 -2.98 3.16
CA GLU A 41 3.38 -3.28 4.54
C GLU A 41 4.50 -3.91 5.38
N ASP A 42 5.38 -4.69 4.76
CA ASP A 42 6.48 -5.39 5.45
C ASP A 42 7.62 -4.45 5.86
N VAL A 43 7.70 -3.27 5.25
CA VAL A 43 8.76 -2.28 5.46
C VAL A 43 8.28 -0.99 6.14
N LEU A 44 6.97 -0.91 6.49
CA LEU A 44 6.40 0.18 7.26
C LEU A 44 6.52 -0.08 8.75
N TYR A 45 6.89 0.94 9.53
CA TYR A 45 7.04 0.89 10.98
C TYR A 45 6.43 2.10 11.65
N THR A 46 5.83 1.90 12.85
CA THR A 46 5.04 2.93 13.55
C THR A 46 5.87 4.13 14.03
N ALA A 47 7.15 3.92 14.34
CA ALA A 47 8.03 4.98 14.84
C ALA A 47 9.51 4.62 14.65
N ALA A 48 10.36 5.61 14.86
CA ALA A 48 11.82 5.44 14.84
C ALA A 48 12.28 4.36 15.84
N GLY A 49 12.98 3.35 15.31
CA GLY A 49 13.48 2.23 16.10
C GLY A 49 12.43 1.23 16.57
N SER A 50 11.15 1.41 16.21
CA SER A 50 10.10 0.42 16.46
C SER A 50 10.28 -0.82 15.59
N ASN A 51 9.85 -1.98 16.10
CA ASN A 51 9.67 -3.21 15.34
C ASN A 51 8.17 -3.50 15.06
N GLU A 52 7.30 -2.59 15.46
CA GLU A 52 5.87 -2.69 15.18
C GLU A 52 5.60 -2.21 13.76
N HIS A 53 5.06 -3.08 12.91
CA HIS A 53 4.73 -2.77 11.52
C HIS A 53 3.47 -1.91 11.40
N GLY A 54 3.46 -1.08 10.36
CA GLY A 54 2.36 -0.19 10.02
C GLY A 54 2.65 1.28 10.27
N LEU A 55 1.66 2.13 10.01
CA LEU A 55 1.71 3.56 10.26
C LEU A 55 0.71 3.95 11.36
N LYS A 56 1.10 4.88 12.22
CA LYS A 56 0.19 5.48 13.20
C LYS A 56 -0.78 6.40 12.46
N ALA A 57 -2.07 6.07 12.51
CA ALA A 57 -3.17 6.85 11.97
C ALA A 57 -3.80 7.72 13.07
N GLU A 58 -3.95 9.01 12.82
CA GLU A 58 -4.63 9.99 13.67
C GLU A 58 -5.81 10.57 12.89
N PHE A 59 -7.03 10.35 13.38
CA PHE A 59 -8.27 10.77 12.74
C PHE A 59 -8.81 12.05 13.40
N TYR A 60 -9.32 12.96 12.56
CA TYR A 60 -9.86 14.27 12.98
C TYR A 60 -11.23 14.50 12.33
N ASN A 61 -12.20 15.05 13.10
CA ASN A 61 -13.50 15.50 12.57
C ASN A 61 -13.41 16.92 11.98
N ASN A 62 -12.47 17.11 11.08
CA ASN A 62 -12.27 18.32 10.29
C ASN A 62 -11.39 17.98 9.08
N GLU A 63 -11.35 18.84 8.06
CA GLU A 63 -10.62 18.62 6.80
C GLU A 63 -9.16 19.10 6.83
N ASN A 64 -8.69 19.68 7.94
CA ASN A 64 -7.39 20.38 7.98
C ASN A 64 -6.42 19.80 9.02
N LEU A 65 -6.67 18.60 9.56
CA LEU A 65 -5.80 17.89 10.51
C LEU A 65 -5.54 18.69 11.81
N SER A 66 -6.48 19.52 12.23
CA SER A 66 -6.29 20.43 13.36
C SER A 66 -6.88 19.89 14.67
N GLY A 67 -6.31 20.37 15.78
CA GLY A 67 -6.79 20.02 17.11
C GLY A 67 -6.30 18.65 17.60
N THR A 68 -7.07 18.02 18.48
CA THR A 68 -6.76 16.70 19.03
C THR A 68 -7.42 15.63 18.18
N PRO A 69 -6.72 14.57 17.80
CA PRO A 69 -7.33 13.45 17.07
C PRO A 69 -8.43 12.80 17.92
N VAL A 70 -9.57 12.48 17.29
CA VAL A 70 -10.70 11.81 17.94
C VAL A 70 -10.49 10.32 18.10
N THR A 71 -9.63 9.75 17.27
CA THR A 71 -9.24 8.32 17.30
C THR A 71 -7.82 8.17 16.78
N THR A 72 -7.10 7.20 17.34
CA THR A 72 -5.79 6.76 16.84
C THR A 72 -5.76 5.25 16.72
N ARG A 73 -5.08 4.72 15.70
CA ARG A 73 -4.84 3.30 15.53
C ARG A 73 -3.56 3.05 14.72
N ILE A 74 -3.19 1.80 14.55
CA ILE A 74 -2.13 1.40 13.61
C ILE A 74 -2.79 0.77 12.39
N ASP A 75 -2.43 1.27 11.21
CA ASP A 75 -2.83 0.69 9.94
C ASP A 75 -1.60 0.02 9.30
N SER A 76 -1.67 -1.30 9.09
CA SER A 76 -0.57 -2.08 8.50
C SER A 76 -0.35 -1.72 7.02
N ARG A 77 -1.42 -1.30 6.34
CA ARG A 77 -1.40 -0.79 4.95
C ARG A 77 -2.42 0.31 4.80
N ILE A 78 -2.22 1.18 3.84
CA ILE A 78 -3.19 2.21 3.48
C ILE A 78 -3.80 1.84 2.14
N ASN A 79 -4.98 1.25 2.19
CA ASN A 79 -5.80 0.92 1.03
C ASN A 79 -7.26 0.90 1.51
N PHE A 80 -7.88 2.06 1.49
CA PHE A 80 -9.22 2.26 2.03
C PHE A 80 -10.17 2.77 0.95
N GLU A 81 -11.36 2.19 0.93
CA GLU A 81 -12.52 2.68 0.20
C GLU A 81 -13.69 2.73 1.18
N TRP A 82 -14.15 3.93 1.51
CA TRP A 82 -15.17 4.14 2.53
C TRP A 82 -16.51 4.54 1.92
N THR A 83 -17.47 3.62 1.91
CA THR A 83 -18.83 3.89 1.45
C THR A 83 -19.72 4.46 2.55
N SER A 84 -19.37 4.21 3.81
CA SER A 84 -20.17 4.61 4.99
C SER A 84 -19.37 5.39 6.03
N GLY A 85 -18.22 5.97 5.63
CA GLY A 85 -17.23 6.58 6.50
C GLY A 85 -16.20 5.57 6.99
N PRO A 86 -15.11 6.05 7.63
CA PRO A 86 -14.06 5.17 8.12
C PRO A 86 -14.58 4.29 9.25
N ASP A 87 -14.11 3.03 9.27
CA ASP A 87 -14.32 2.12 10.41
C ASP A 87 -13.38 2.52 11.55
N ALA A 88 -13.71 3.63 12.19
CA ALA A 88 -12.94 4.22 13.28
C ALA A 88 -13.90 4.91 14.25
N ALA A 89 -13.73 4.64 15.56
CA ALA A 89 -14.63 5.14 16.59
C ALA A 89 -14.67 6.67 16.62
N ASN A 90 -15.86 7.24 16.72
CA ASN A 90 -16.12 8.68 16.83
C ASN A 90 -15.69 9.52 15.61
N VAL A 91 -15.42 8.90 14.47
CA VAL A 91 -15.09 9.62 13.23
C VAL A 91 -16.36 9.84 12.42
N GLU A 92 -16.54 11.07 11.95
CA GLU A 92 -17.64 11.44 11.07
C GLU A 92 -17.51 10.79 9.69
N LYS A 93 -18.66 10.56 9.04
CA LYS A 93 -18.68 9.96 7.68
C LYS A 93 -18.03 10.83 6.62
N ASN A 94 -18.21 12.14 6.73
CA ASN A 94 -17.69 13.17 5.83
C ASN A 94 -17.00 14.26 6.67
N TYR A 95 -16.26 15.14 6.03
CA TYR A 95 -15.58 16.27 6.67
C TYR A 95 -14.60 15.81 7.75
N PHE A 96 -13.86 14.75 7.45
CA PHE A 96 -12.82 14.21 8.31
C PHE A 96 -11.45 14.25 7.62
N SER A 97 -10.40 14.13 8.39
CA SER A 97 -9.06 13.95 7.87
C SER A 97 -8.29 12.91 8.66
N VAL A 98 -7.26 12.37 8.02
CA VAL A 98 -6.39 11.36 8.62
C VAL A 98 -4.94 11.74 8.35
N LYS A 99 -4.11 11.61 9.37
CA LYS A 99 -2.65 11.72 9.27
C LYS A 99 -2.03 10.37 9.62
N TRP A 100 -1.37 9.74 8.66
CA TRP A 100 -0.53 8.58 8.92
C TRP A 100 0.92 9.01 9.07
N THR A 101 1.59 8.50 10.08
CA THR A 101 3.01 8.78 10.34
C THR A 101 3.77 7.51 10.72
N GLY A 102 5.04 7.47 10.36
CA GLY A 102 5.94 6.37 10.69
C GLY A 102 7.25 6.43 9.92
N GLU A 103 7.81 5.26 9.68
CA GLU A 103 9.06 5.09 8.92
C GLU A 103 8.91 3.99 7.87
N ILE A 104 9.67 4.14 6.78
CA ILE A 104 9.92 3.09 5.79
C ILE A 104 11.36 2.67 5.91
N ARG A 105 11.62 1.36 5.92
CA ARG A 105 12.98 0.77 5.90
C ARG A 105 13.05 -0.23 4.76
N PRO A 106 13.46 0.20 3.54
CA PRO A 106 13.54 -0.68 2.38
C PRO A 106 14.58 -1.78 2.61
N GLU A 107 14.30 -2.97 2.13
CA GLU A 107 15.23 -4.10 2.23
C GLU A 107 16.34 -4.05 1.19
N GLU A 108 16.12 -3.36 0.08
CA GLU A 108 17.07 -3.24 -1.02
C GLU A 108 17.35 -1.77 -1.38
N THR A 109 18.57 -1.50 -1.85
CA THR A 109 18.90 -0.19 -2.44
C THR A 109 18.41 -0.15 -3.88
N SER A 110 17.38 0.66 -4.15
CA SER A 110 16.78 0.81 -5.47
C SER A 110 16.10 2.16 -5.64
N ASN A 111 15.58 2.44 -6.83
CA ASN A 111 14.57 3.49 -6.99
C ASN A 111 13.20 2.91 -6.63
N TYR A 112 12.46 3.68 -5.87
CA TYR A 112 11.09 3.35 -5.47
C TYR A 112 10.16 4.44 -5.97
N THR A 113 9.12 4.03 -6.69
CA THR A 113 8.06 4.93 -7.16
C THR A 113 6.87 4.81 -6.24
N PHE A 114 6.66 5.80 -5.39
CA PHE A 114 5.47 5.93 -4.56
C PHE A 114 4.27 6.29 -5.43
N ILE A 115 3.15 5.66 -5.16
CA ILE A 115 1.88 5.86 -5.85
C ILE A 115 0.86 6.20 -4.78
N VAL A 116 0.25 7.38 -4.87
CA VAL A 116 -0.86 7.78 -4.00
C VAL A 116 -2.08 8.01 -4.88
N LYS A 117 -3.17 7.30 -4.57
CA LYS A 117 -4.48 7.48 -5.19
C LYS A 117 -5.47 7.88 -4.12
N GLY A 118 -6.24 8.92 -4.33
CA GLY A 118 -7.20 9.40 -3.32
C GLY A 118 -8.32 10.25 -3.87
N ASP A 119 -9.37 10.32 -3.08
CA ASP A 119 -10.56 11.15 -3.19
C ASP A 119 -11.00 11.51 -1.77
N ASP A 120 -10.98 12.74 -1.28
CA ASP A 120 -10.69 14.03 -1.95
C ASP A 120 -9.18 14.34 -2.01
N GLY A 121 -8.64 14.95 -0.96
CA GLY A 121 -7.31 15.53 -0.92
C GLY A 121 -6.28 14.70 -0.20
N PHE A 122 -5.06 14.65 -0.74
CA PHE A 122 -3.95 13.95 -0.12
C PHE A 122 -2.61 14.66 -0.32
N ARG A 123 -1.66 14.37 0.58
CA ARG A 123 -0.30 14.88 0.51
C ARG A 123 0.68 13.86 1.09
N LEU A 124 1.75 13.57 0.35
CA LEU A 124 2.82 12.69 0.81
C LEU A 124 4.06 13.51 1.17
N ILE A 125 4.59 13.25 2.35
CA ILE A 125 5.78 13.90 2.91
C ILE A 125 6.80 12.82 3.24
N LEU A 126 8.01 12.91 2.69
CA LEU A 126 9.12 12.01 2.96
C LEU A 126 10.29 12.81 3.53
N ASP A 127 10.83 12.39 4.68
CA ASP A 127 11.89 13.09 5.43
C ASP A 127 11.62 14.58 5.63
N GLY A 128 10.35 14.95 5.86
CA GLY A 128 9.91 16.32 6.06
C GLY A 128 9.74 17.15 4.79
N LYS A 129 10.01 16.57 3.62
CA LYS A 129 9.79 17.21 2.33
C LYS A 129 8.47 16.74 1.72
N THR A 130 7.59 17.68 1.38
CA THR A 130 6.39 17.38 0.59
C THR A 130 6.80 16.98 -0.83
N VAL A 131 6.49 15.74 -1.22
CA VAL A 131 6.86 15.16 -2.52
C VAL A 131 5.66 14.99 -3.43
N ILE A 132 4.46 14.85 -2.86
CA ILE A 132 3.17 14.92 -3.56
C ILE A 132 2.28 15.89 -2.79
N ASP A 133 1.66 16.86 -3.47
CA ASP A 133 0.71 17.80 -2.87
C ASP A 133 -0.53 17.95 -3.75
N GLU A 134 -1.56 17.21 -3.39
CA GLU A 134 -2.91 17.27 -3.94
C GLU A 134 -3.93 17.50 -2.81
N PHE A 135 -3.52 18.25 -1.76
CA PHE A 135 -4.36 18.53 -0.59
C PHE A 135 -5.42 19.58 -0.91
N LYS A 136 -6.33 19.21 -1.83
CA LYS A 136 -7.46 20.03 -2.31
C LYS A 136 -8.61 19.12 -2.69
N SER A 137 -9.85 19.63 -2.59
CA SER A 137 -11.05 18.88 -3.02
C SER A 137 -11.01 18.55 -4.51
N GLY A 138 -11.63 17.45 -4.88
CA GLY A 138 -11.76 17.01 -6.26
C GLY A 138 -11.97 15.51 -6.35
N SER A 139 -12.28 15.03 -7.55
CA SER A 139 -12.50 13.60 -7.82
C SER A 139 -11.22 12.77 -7.62
N THR A 140 -11.41 11.46 -7.60
CA THR A 140 -10.33 10.46 -7.52
C THR A 140 -9.19 10.77 -8.49
N ARG A 141 -7.96 10.82 -8.00
CA ARG A 141 -6.76 11.05 -8.79
C ARG A 141 -5.58 10.27 -8.24
N GLU A 142 -4.62 10.02 -9.12
CA GLU A 142 -3.37 9.34 -8.78
C GLU A 142 -2.18 10.25 -9.03
N LYS A 143 -1.19 10.20 -8.15
CA LYS A 143 0.10 10.86 -8.29
C LYS A 143 1.24 9.92 -7.94
N ARG A 144 2.37 10.17 -8.58
CA ARG A 144 3.57 9.34 -8.43
C ARG A 144 4.78 10.20 -8.09
N TYR A 145 5.67 9.63 -7.30
CA TYR A 145 6.97 10.24 -6.97
C TYR A 145 8.03 9.16 -6.85
N THR A 146 9.13 9.32 -7.58
CA THR A 146 10.24 8.36 -7.58
C THR A 146 11.43 8.93 -6.83
N MET A 147 12.03 8.12 -5.95
CA MET A 147 13.30 8.44 -5.30
C MET A 147 14.15 7.20 -5.10
N LYS A 148 15.47 7.39 -5.04
CA LYS A 148 16.39 6.35 -4.63
C LYS A 148 16.36 6.19 -3.11
N MET A 149 16.22 4.95 -2.64
CA MET A 149 16.31 4.61 -1.23
C MET A 149 17.40 3.56 -1.01
N GLU A 150 18.00 3.58 0.17
CA GLU A 150 19.11 2.71 0.55
C GLU A 150 18.62 1.61 1.49
N ALA A 151 19.08 0.38 1.28
CA ALA A 151 18.73 -0.77 2.11
C ALA A 151 18.98 -0.51 3.60
N GLY A 152 17.99 -0.82 4.44
CA GLY A 152 18.06 -0.70 5.90
C GLY A 152 18.07 0.73 6.46
N LYS A 153 18.12 1.77 5.60
CA LYS A 153 18.01 3.16 6.04
C LYS A 153 16.56 3.51 6.31
N ALA A 154 16.32 4.14 7.46
CA ALA A 154 14.99 4.62 7.82
C ALA A 154 14.69 5.96 7.14
N TYR A 155 13.51 6.06 6.55
CA TYR A 155 12.96 7.28 5.94
C TYR A 155 11.63 7.60 6.63
N LYS A 156 11.49 8.84 7.13
CA LYS A 156 10.23 9.27 7.73
C LYS A 156 9.17 9.41 6.66
N ILE A 157 7.98 8.87 6.92
CA ILE A 157 6.82 9.01 6.05
C ILE A 157 5.68 9.68 6.80
N GLN A 158 5.00 10.60 6.12
CA GLN A 158 3.70 11.12 6.53
C GLN A 158 2.79 11.16 5.30
N LEU A 159 1.60 10.59 5.43
CA LEU A 159 0.52 10.75 4.47
C LEU A 159 -0.62 11.51 5.15
N ASP A 160 -0.99 12.64 4.59
CA ASP A 160 -2.16 13.42 4.99
C ASP A 160 -3.28 13.16 3.99
N TYR A 161 -4.49 13.01 4.49
CA TYR A 161 -5.70 12.82 3.70
C TYR A 161 -6.85 13.60 4.30
N PHE A 162 -7.75 14.12 3.47
CA PHE A 162 -9.05 14.60 3.93
C PHE A 162 -10.17 14.20 3.00
N GLN A 163 -11.36 14.09 3.58
CA GLN A 163 -12.63 13.81 2.93
C GLN A 163 -13.61 14.95 3.18
N GLY A 164 -14.05 15.62 2.12
CA GLY A 164 -15.10 16.63 2.18
C GLY A 164 -16.49 16.01 2.01
N GLY A 165 -16.70 15.21 0.97
CA GLY A 165 -17.99 14.55 0.73
C GLY A 165 -18.00 13.77 -0.56
N GLY A 166 -18.98 12.87 -0.69
CA GLY A 166 -19.09 11.98 -1.85
C GLY A 166 -18.34 10.66 -1.67
N GLY A 167 -17.60 10.24 -2.68
CA GLY A 167 -16.72 9.06 -2.60
C GLY A 167 -15.53 9.32 -1.70
N ALA A 168 -15.05 8.31 -1.01
CA ALA A 168 -13.89 8.42 -0.12
C ALA A 168 -12.97 7.24 -0.34
N CYS A 169 -11.77 7.51 -0.85
CA CYS A 169 -10.73 6.47 -0.97
C CYS A 169 -9.34 7.05 -0.77
N ILE A 170 -8.45 6.24 -0.25
CA ILE A 170 -7.01 6.53 -0.18
C ILE A 170 -6.22 5.24 -0.30
N ASP A 171 -5.27 5.22 -1.19
CA ASP A 171 -4.34 4.11 -1.41
C ASP A 171 -2.91 4.64 -1.47
N LEU A 172 -2.02 3.96 -0.77
CA LEU A 172 -0.58 4.19 -0.81
C LEU A 172 0.11 2.88 -1.18
N ALA A 173 0.79 2.91 -2.30
CA ALA A 173 1.59 1.80 -2.79
C ALA A 173 2.96 2.28 -3.26
N TRP A 174 3.87 1.37 -3.52
CA TRP A 174 5.10 1.65 -4.22
C TRP A 174 5.45 0.56 -5.23
N LEU A 175 6.31 0.93 -6.18
CA LEU A 175 6.95 0.01 -7.10
C LEU A 175 8.47 0.20 -6.98
N LYS A 176 9.19 -0.88 -6.83
CA LYS A 176 10.65 -0.90 -6.93
C LYS A 176 11.05 -1.08 -8.40
N ASP A 177 12.09 -0.37 -8.84
CA ASP A 177 12.69 -0.66 -10.13
C ASP A 177 13.15 -2.13 -10.18
N LEU A 178 12.76 -2.82 -11.23
CA LEU A 178 13.18 -4.20 -11.44
C LEU A 178 14.71 -4.24 -11.66
N ASP A 179 15.38 -5.06 -10.89
CA ASP A 179 16.71 -5.51 -11.25
C ASP A 179 16.57 -6.57 -12.38
N GLU A 180 16.63 -6.08 -13.63
CA GLU A 180 16.48 -6.93 -14.81
C GLU A 180 17.50 -8.08 -14.82
N ASN A 181 18.73 -7.85 -14.34
CA ASN A 181 19.74 -8.89 -14.28
C ASN A 181 19.40 -9.97 -13.25
N ARG A 182 18.93 -9.57 -12.07
CA ARG A 182 18.46 -10.51 -11.05
C ARG A 182 17.27 -11.32 -11.58
N PHE A 183 16.32 -10.63 -12.17
CA PHE A 183 15.13 -11.27 -12.75
C PHE A 183 15.53 -12.27 -13.85
N GLN A 184 16.38 -11.87 -14.80
CA GLN A 184 16.87 -12.76 -15.85
C GLN A 184 17.63 -13.96 -15.28
N ASN A 185 18.49 -13.76 -14.27
CA ASN A 185 19.20 -14.84 -13.61
C ASN A 185 18.30 -15.87 -12.93
N GLU A 186 17.14 -15.45 -12.41
CA GLU A 186 16.16 -16.40 -11.84
C GLU A 186 15.40 -17.14 -12.95
N LEU A 187 15.08 -16.46 -14.06
CA LEU A 187 14.47 -17.11 -15.23
C LEU A 187 15.38 -18.15 -15.86
N ASP A 188 16.68 -17.85 -15.97
CA ASP A 188 17.68 -18.73 -16.60
C ASP A 188 17.92 -20.03 -15.81
N LYS A 189 17.57 -20.05 -14.51
CA LYS A 189 17.64 -21.25 -13.66
C LYS A 189 16.40 -22.14 -13.77
N ALA A 190 15.32 -21.64 -14.36
CA ALA A 190 14.04 -22.32 -14.38
C ALA A 190 13.88 -23.16 -15.63
N ASP A 191 13.50 -24.45 -15.47
CA ASP A 191 13.12 -25.31 -16.58
C ASP A 191 11.74 -24.93 -17.14
N ILE A 192 10.86 -24.39 -16.30
CA ILE A 192 9.50 -23.96 -16.66
C ILE A 192 9.18 -22.65 -15.93
N ILE A 193 8.64 -21.69 -16.66
CA ILE A 193 8.18 -20.41 -16.14
C ILE A 193 6.66 -20.37 -16.20
N VAL A 194 6.01 -20.08 -15.07
CA VAL A 194 4.57 -19.86 -15.00
C VAL A 194 4.31 -18.40 -14.62
N ALA A 195 3.74 -17.62 -15.53
CA ALA A 195 3.37 -16.24 -15.30
C ALA A 195 1.91 -16.13 -14.82
N PHE A 196 1.70 -15.54 -13.64
CA PHE A 196 0.37 -15.15 -13.17
C PHE A 196 0.13 -13.69 -13.56
N ILE A 197 -0.74 -13.49 -14.54
CA ILE A 197 -1.10 -12.16 -15.03
C ILE A 197 -2.57 -11.93 -14.66
N GLY A 198 -2.86 -10.84 -13.99
CA GLY A 198 -4.22 -10.48 -13.58
C GLY A 198 -4.50 -9.01 -13.78
N HIS A 199 -5.77 -8.69 -14.00
CA HIS A 199 -6.28 -7.34 -13.89
C HIS A 199 -6.70 -7.08 -12.44
N ASN A 200 -6.40 -5.89 -11.92
CA ASN A 200 -6.99 -5.41 -10.68
C ASN A 200 -8.33 -4.72 -10.96
N SER A 201 -9.15 -4.50 -9.93
CA SER A 201 -10.48 -3.88 -10.04
C SER A 201 -10.47 -2.43 -10.56
N SER A 202 -9.31 -1.82 -10.75
CA SER A 202 -9.16 -0.47 -11.30
C SER A 202 -8.91 -0.45 -12.81
N SER A 203 -8.90 -1.61 -13.47
CA SER A 203 -8.70 -1.76 -14.92
C SER A 203 -9.97 -2.18 -15.68
N GLU A 204 -11.13 -2.20 -15.01
CA GLU A 204 -12.47 -2.39 -15.62
C GLU A 204 -13.19 -1.05 -15.83
#